data_5f547503bc4cd985f8bb1443c6148aa6
#
_entry.id   5f547503bc4cd985f8bb1443c6148aa6
#
_cell.length_a   1.000
_cell.length_b   1.000
_cell.length_c   1.000
_cell.angle_alpha   90.00
_cell.angle_beta   90.00
_cell.angle_gamma   90.00
#
_symmetry.space_group_name_H-M   'P 1'
#
loop_
_entity.id
_entity.type
_entity.pdbx_description
1 polymer ?
#
loop_
_entity_poly.entity_id
_entity_poly.type
_entity_poly.pdbx_seq_one_letter_code
_entity_poly.pdbx_strand_id
1 'polypeptide(L)'
;HKGSDAPVMISGGQHPNETTGIVGVLRAAQTLAARTGSHFTISPLENPDGYAVHQRLRVENPLHMHHAARYTALGDDLEYRTGAALNEREIRKEAERLTGARLHVNLHGYPSHEWTRPLSGYVPRGFAMWTLPKGFFLIMRHHAEWEARAEQLIAEVTERLAAVPGLLAYNNAQIALYETHAGETGFRIINGFPCMISVDDRHTAPLTLITEYPDETIYGDAFIAGHEAQKETVLAAYDAFQRIMAVA
;
A
#
# COMPACT_ATOMS: atom_id res chain seq x y z
N HIS A 1 18.86 0.03 7.08
CA HIS A 1 20.03 0.26 6.19
C HIS A 1 20.35 1.74 6.13
N LYS A 2 21.57 2.10 6.45
CA LYS A 2 22.00 3.49 6.51
C LYS A 2 22.99 3.80 5.38
N GLY A 3 22.61 4.71 4.50
CA GLY A 3 23.43 5.21 3.39
C GLY A 3 23.46 6.73 3.34
N SER A 4 23.83 7.30 2.18
CA SER A 4 23.93 8.75 1.94
C SER A 4 22.66 9.38 1.37
N ASP A 5 21.74 8.57 0.84
CA ASP A 5 20.51 9.04 0.22
C ASP A 5 19.53 9.63 1.25
N ALA A 6 18.56 10.40 0.80
CA ALA A 6 17.47 10.85 1.65
C ALA A 6 16.67 9.63 2.18
N PRO A 7 16.49 9.53 3.51
CA PRO A 7 15.93 8.32 4.11
C PRO A 7 14.45 8.14 3.80
N VAL A 8 14.06 6.88 3.58
CA VAL A 8 12.68 6.45 3.33
C VAL A 8 12.28 5.40 4.35
N MET A 9 11.09 5.54 4.91
CA MET A 9 10.45 4.52 5.75
C MET A 9 9.54 3.66 4.87
N ILE A 10 9.65 2.33 5.00
CA ILE A 10 8.88 1.37 4.20
C ILE A 10 8.22 0.38 5.15
N SER A 11 6.92 0.18 5.01
CA SER A 11 6.17 -0.76 5.84
C SER A 11 5.14 -1.56 5.05
N GLY A 12 4.72 -2.68 5.64
CA GLY A 12 3.64 -3.52 5.15
C GLY A 12 3.10 -4.39 6.28
N GLY A 13 2.02 -5.14 6.00
CA GLY A 13 1.42 -6.03 6.98
C GLY A 13 0.84 -5.32 8.20
N GLN A 14 0.45 -4.05 8.06
CA GLN A 14 -0.41 -3.37 9.03
C GLN A 14 -1.75 -4.11 9.15
N HIS A 15 -2.27 -4.55 8.02
CA HIS A 15 -3.36 -5.50 7.91
C HIS A 15 -2.81 -6.77 7.26
N PRO A 16 -2.45 -7.79 8.03
CA PRO A 16 -1.66 -8.91 7.50
C PRO A 16 -2.44 -9.90 6.62
N ASN A 17 -3.75 -9.75 6.50
CA ASN A 17 -4.56 -10.40 5.47
C ASN A 17 -4.32 -9.80 4.06
N GLU A 18 -3.75 -8.62 3.97
CA GLU A 18 -3.32 -7.92 2.77
C GLU A 18 -1.87 -8.34 2.45
N THR A 19 -1.71 -9.50 1.84
CA THR A 19 -0.45 -10.25 1.88
C THR A 19 0.58 -9.86 0.83
N THR A 20 0.18 -9.22 -0.29
CA THR A 20 1.13 -8.83 -1.35
C THR A 20 2.12 -7.78 -0.89
N GLY A 21 1.69 -6.85 -0.01
CA GLY A 21 2.53 -5.81 0.56
C GLY A 21 3.70 -6.35 1.38
N ILE A 22 3.47 -7.39 2.19
CA ILE A 22 4.51 -8.03 3.01
C ILE A 22 5.68 -8.52 2.14
N VAL A 23 5.36 -9.23 1.06
CA VAL A 23 6.36 -9.75 0.13
C VAL A 23 6.98 -8.63 -0.69
N GLY A 24 6.17 -7.64 -1.10
CA GLY A 24 6.63 -6.45 -1.82
C GLY A 24 7.72 -5.69 -1.07
N VAL A 25 7.50 -5.43 0.24
CA VAL A 25 8.51 -4.79 1.13
C VAL A 25 9.81 -5.57 1.15
N LEU A 26 9.75 -6.90 1.37
CA LEU A 26 10.95 -7.73 1.46
C LEU A 26 11.75 -7.76 0.16
N ARG A 27 11.07 -7.87 -0.99
CA ARG A 27 11.71 -7.86 -2.32
C ARG A 27 12.31 -6.50 -2.65
N ALA A 28 11.63 -5.41 -2.34
CA ALA A 28 12.15 -4.06 -2.53
C ALA A 28 13.37 -3.81 -1.65
N ALA A 29 13.31 -4.20 -0.37
CA ALA A 29 14.43 -4.07 0.56
C ALA A 29 15.68 -4.82 0.09
N GLN A 30 15.51 -6.02 -0.46
CA GLN A 30 16.60 -6.78 -1.08
C GLN A 30 17.29 -6.00 -2.21
N THR A 31 16.48 -5.39 -3.08
CA THR A 31 16.97 -4.60 -4.20
C THR A 31 17.67 -3.32 -3.73
N LEU A 32 17.06 -2.59 -2.78
CA LEU A 32 17.63 -1.37 -2.23
C LEU A 32 18.92 -1.62 -1.44
N ALA A 33 18.97 -2.70 -0.65
CA ALA A 33 20.16 -3.04 0.14
C ALA A 33 21.39 -3.35 -0.72
N ALA A 34 21.19 -3.79 -1.96
CA ALA A 34 22.27 -4.02 -2.92
C ALA A 34 22.78 -2.74 -3.61
N ARG A 35 22.08 -1.61 -3.46
CA ARG A 35 22.47 -0.33 -4.07
C ARG A 35 23.40 0.45 -3.14
N THR A 36 24.42 1.05 -3.72
CA THR A 36 25.29 1.99 -3.00
C THR A 36 24.47 3.24 -2.63
N GLY A 37 24.62 3.71 -1.40
CA GLY A 37 24.00 4.95 -0.92
C GLY A 37 22.59 4.80 -0.37
N SER A 38 21.89 3.70 -0.63
CA SER A 38 20.51 3.51 -0.13
C SER A 38 20.38 3.74 1.38
N HIS A 39 19.35 4.49 1.78
CA HIS A 39 19.05 4.79 3.16
C HIS A 39 17.57 4.55 3.44
N PHE A 40 17.26 3.53 4.21
CA PHE A 40 15.87 3.17 4.49
C PHE A 40 15.70 2.35 5.76
N THR A 41 14.49 2.38 6.30
CA THR A 41 14.00 1.41 7.30
C THR A 41 12.92 0.54 6.67
N ILE A 42 12.80 -0.69 7.16
CA ILE A 42 11.70 -1.59 6.77
C ILE A 42 10.99 -2.17 7.98
N SER A 43 9.67 -2.26 7.87
CA SER A 43 8.79 -3.04 8.75
C SER A 43 7.88 -3.91 7.86
N PRO A 44 8.28 -5.12 7.50
CA PRO A 44 7.53 -5.93 6.55
C PRO A 44 6.24 -6.52 7.14
N LEU A 45 6.11 -6.52 8.46
CA LEU A 45 4.96 -7.08 9.18
C LEU A 45 4.72 -6.27 10.46
N GLU A 46 3.87 -5.25 10.36
CA GLU A 46 3.59 -4.37 11.48
C GLU A 46 2.63 -4.97 12.52
N ASN A 47 1.77 -5.91 12.11
CA ASN A 47 0.80 -6.57 12.98
C ASN A 47 1.04 -8.10 13.03
N PRO A 48 1.98 -8.58 13.85
CA PRO A 48 2.30 -10.00 13.95
C PRO A 48 1.16 -10.85 14.55
N ASP A 49 0.35 -10.28 15.44
CA ASP A 49 -0.77 -10.98 16.04
C ASP A 49 -1.89 -11.24 15.02
N GLY A 50 -2.24 -10.22 14.25
CA GLY A 50 -3.16 -10.38 13.12
C GLY A 50 -2.62 -11.38 12.08
N TYR A 51 -1.32 -11.41 11.84
CA TYR A 51 -0.71 -12.40 10.95
C TYR A 51 -0.88 -13.84 11.46
N ALA A 52 -0.71 -14.05 12.75
CA ALA A 52 -0.95 -15.37 13.36
C ALA A 52 -2.42 -15.81 13.19
N VAL A 53 -3.36 -14.89 13.33
CA VAL A 53 -4.79 -15.12 13.06
C VAL A 53 -5.00 -15.46 11.58
N HIS A 54 -4.43 -14.68 10.66
CA HIS A 54 -4.51 -14.93 9.21
C HIS A 54 -4.00 -16.33 8.85
N GLN A 55 -2.84 -16.74 9.39
CA GLN A 55 -2.27 -18.08 9.12
C GLN A 55 -3.19 -19.22 9.55
N ARG A 56 -3.94 -19.05 10.62
CA ARG A 56 -4.95 -20.04 11.06
C ARG A 56 -6.16 -20.05 10.15
N LEU A 57 -6.73 -18.88 9.90
CA LEU A 57 -7.97 -18.74 9.11
C LEU A 57 -7.78 -19.25 7.67
N ARG A 58 -6.63 -19.00 7.05
CA ARG A 58 -6.35 -19.47 5.67
C ARG A 58 -6.30 -21.00 5.54
N VAL A 59 -5.99 -21.71 6.61
CA VAL A 59 -6.01 -23.19 6.61
C VAL A 59 -7.44 -23.68 6.65
N GLU A 60 -8.29 -23.03 7.44
CA GLU A 60 -9.68 -23.44 7.64
C GLU A 60 -10.59 -22.96 6.49
N ASN A 61 -10.33 -21.75 5.97
CA ASN A 61 -11.16 -21.10 4.95
C ASN A 61 -10.29 -20.38 3.90
N PRO A 62 -9.55 -21.11 3.06
CA PRO A 62 -8.52 -20.54 2.17
C PRO A 62 -9.05 -19.56 1.11
N LEU A 63 -10.34 -19.64 0.77
CA LEU A 63 -10.99 -18.80 -0.25
C LEU A 63 -11.86 -17.69 0.35
N HIS A 64 -11.76 -17.47 1.66
CA HIS A 64 -12.56 -16.45 2.34
C HIS A 64 -11.72 -15.25 2.74
N MET A 65 -12.31 -14.07 2.75
CA MET A 65 -11.69 -12.88 3.32
C MET A 65 -11.46 -13.04 4.83
N HIS A 66 -10.24 -12.88 5.28
CA HIS A 66 -9.85 -13.08 6.69
C HIS A 66 -9.88 -11.75 7.47
N HIS A 67 -11.02 -11.07 7.45
CA HIS A 67 -11.16 -9.73 8.01
C HIS A 67 -10.79 -9.62 9.51
N ALA A 68 -10.99 -10.68 10.29
CA ALA A 68 -10.58 -10.71 11.69
C ALA A 68 -9.07 -10.51 11.88
N ALA A 69 -8.26 -10.87 10.89
CA ALA A 69 -6.81 -10.70 10.91
C ALA A 69 -6.35 -9.24 10.72
N ARG A 70 -7.26 -8.35 10.35
CA ARG A 70 -6.99 -6.92 10.22
C ARG A 70 -6.63 -6.27 11.57
N TYR A 71 -7.24 -6.77 12.65
CA TYR A 71 -7.16 -6.17 13.96
C TYR A 71 -5.94 -6.65 14.76
N THR A 72 -5.46 -5.80 15.69
CA THR A 72 -4.39 -6.15 16.62
C THR A 72 -4.91 -7.04 17.76
N ALA A 73 -4.01 -7.52 18.61
CA ALA A 73 -4.40 -8.23 19.84
C ALA A 73 -5.25 -7.38 20.80
N LEU A 74 -5.19 -6.06 20.69
CA LEU A 74 -6.04 -5.15 21.45
C LEU A 74 -7.46 -4.98 20.87
N GLY A 75 -7.71 -5.57 19.69
CA GLY A 75 -8.99 -5.49 18.99
C GLY A 75 -9.22 -4.17 18.26
N ASP A 76 -8.19 -3.39 18.04
CA ASP A 76 -8.24 -2.14 17.27
C ASP A 76 -7.52 -2.26 15.91
N ASP A 77 -7.78 -1.28 15.06
CA ASP A 77 -7.15 -1.13 13.76
C ASP A 77 -6.02 -0.10 13.83
N LEU A 78 -4.83 -0.50 13.42
CA LEU A 78 -3.65 0.38 13.45
C LEU A 78 -3.82 1.63 12.59
N GLU A 79 -4.61 1.59 11.52
CA GLU A 79 -4.88 2.77 10.68
C GLU A 79 -5.58 3.88 11.47
N TYR A 80 -6.48 3.49 12.37
CA TYR A 80 -7.31 4.42 13.13
C TYR A 80 -6.84 4.64 14.57
N ARG A 81 -5.78 3.94 15.00
CA ARG A 81 -5.23 4.11 16.36
C ARG A 81 -4.70 5.53 16.53
N THR A 82 -5.31 6.29 17.42
CA THR A 82 -4.88 7.63 17.83
C THR A 82 -4.34 7.58 19.27
N GLY A 83 -3.52 8.55 19.66
CA GLY A 83 -2.96 8.64 21.01
C GLY A 83 -1.62 7.95 21.18
N ALA A 84 -1.39 7.32 22.35
CA ALA A 84 -0.11 6.69 22.65
C ALA A 84 0.21 5.59 21.65
N ALA A 85 1.42 5.59 21.11
CA ALA A 85 1.92 4.46 20.36
C ALA A 85 2.12 3.31 21.34
N LEU A 86 1.35 2.26 21.13
CA LEU A 86 1.43 1.03 21.91
C LEU A 86 1.89 -0.09 20.97
N ASN A 87 2.84 -0.90 21.45
CA ASN A 87 3.28 -2.10 20.77
C ASN A 87 3.66 -1.85 19.29
N GLU A 88 2.81 -2.21 18.36
CA GLU A 88 3.07 -2.19 16.91
C GLU A 88 3.44 -0.81 16.36
N ARG A 89 2.84 0.26 16.89
CA ARG A 89 3.13 1.63 16.46
C ARG A 89 4.50 2.14 16.89
N GLU A 90 5.13 1.55 17.88
CA GLU A 90 6.48 1.96 18.32
C GLU A 90 7.53 1.74 17.20
N ILE A 91 7.32 0.78 16.32
CA ILE A 91 8.26 0.52 15.23
C ILE A 91 8.37 1.70 14.25
N ARG A 92 7.25 2.39 13.97
CA ARG A 92 7.24 3.60 13.12
C ARG A 92 7.96 4.76 13.79
N LYS A 93 7.69 5.01 15.07
CA LYS A 93 8.38 6.04 15.85
C LYS A 93 9.89 5.80 15.90
N GLU A 94 10.30 4.54 16.10
CA GLU A 94 11.72 4.20 16.12
C GLU A 94 12.35 4.40 14.75
N ALA A 95 11.67 4.05 13.65
CA ALA A 95 12.13 4.30 12.30
C ALA A 95 12.32 5.81 12.03
N GLU A 96 11.37 6.64 12.43
CA GLU A 96 11.45 8.09 12.34
C GLU A 96 12.62 8.65 13.16
N ARG A 97 12.76 8.21 14.41
CA ARG A 97 13.83 8.62 15.30
C ARG A 97 15.22 8.29 14.75
N LEU A 98 15.36 7.14 14.12
CA LEU A 98 16.62 6.67 13.56
C LEU A 98 17.01 7.38 12.25
N THR A 99 16.05 7.82 11.48
CA THR A 99 16.31 8.28 10.11
C THR A 99 15.86 9.71 9.82
N GLY A 100 14.84 10.22 10.50
CA GLY A 100 14.17 11.46 10.13
C GLY A 100 13.53 11.38 8.73
N ALA A 101 13.02 10.21 8.33
CA ALA A 101 12.44 9.98 7.02
C ALA A 101 11.29 10.95 6.73
N ARG A 102 11.29 11.53 5.53
CA ARG A 102 10.24 12.45 5.06
C ARG A 102 9.28 11.80 4.07
N LEU A 103 9.55 10.56 3.66
CA LEU A 103 8.65 9.71 2.89
C LEU A 103 8.42 8.41 3.65
N HIS A 104 7.15 8.07 3.82
CA HIS A 104 6.70 6.76 4.24
C HIS A 104 5.98 6.07 3.08
N VAL A 105 6.41 4.88 2.71
CA VAL A 105 5.72 4.00 1.75
C VAL A 105 5.10 2.87 2.53
N ASN A 106 3.77 2.84 2.61
CA ASN A 106 2.99 1.88 3.37
C ASN A 106 2.20 0.98 2.43
N LEU A 107 2.55 -0.30 2.39
CA LEU A 107 1.98 -1.24 1.43
C LEU A 107 0.75 -1.94 2.02
N HIS A 108 -0.39 -1.67 1.41
CA HIS A 108 -1.68 -2.23 1.72
C HIS A 108 -2.28 -3.01 0.55
N GLY A 109 -3.34 -3.71 0.84
CA GLY A 109 -4.27 -4.30 -0.10
C GLY A 109 -5.70 -4.10 0.38
N TYR A 110 -6.65 -4.56 -0.39
CA TYR A 110 -8.06 -4.45 -0.03
C TYR A 110 -8.85 -5.69 -0.45
N PRO A 111 -10.04 -5.91 0.17
CA PRO A 111 -10.89 -7.03 -0.18
C PRO A 111 -11.33 -6.99 -1.64
N SER A 112 -11.25 -8.15 -2.30
CA SER A 112 -11.74 -8.35 -3.65
C SER A 112 -12.78 -9.48 -3.75
N HIS A 113 -13.36 -9.83 -2.63
CA HIS A 113 -14.22 -11.00 -2.50
C HIS A 113 -15.52 -10.92 -3.32
N GLU A 114 -15.99 -9.73 -3.66
CA GLU A 114 -17.17 -9.59 -4.50
C GLU A 114 -16.94 -10.05 -5.94
N TRP A 115 -15.68 -10.09 -6.42
CA TRP A 115 -15.35 -10.70 -7.70
C TRP A 115 -15.29 -12.23 -7.66
N THR A 116 -15.03 -12.81 -6.50
CA THR A 116 -14.95 -14.27 -6.34
C THR A 116 -16.31 -14.91 -6.14
N ARG A 117 -17.35 -14.11 -5.86
CA ARG A 117 -18.74 -14.52 -5.79
C ARG A 117 -19.50 -13.93 -6.97
N PRO A 118 -20.43 -14.70 -7.59
CA PRO A 118 -21.37 -14.07 -8.51
C PRO A 118 -22.02 -12.90 -7.79
N LEU A 119 -22.04 -11.75 -8.42
CA LEU A 119 -22.65 -10.55 -7.85
C LEU A 119 -24.04 -10.89 -7.33
N SER A 120 -24.18 -11.01 -6.04
CA SER A 120 -25.46 -11.34 -5.40
C SER A 120 -26.47 -10.18 -5.47
N GLY A 121 -26.08 -9.08 -6.13
CA GLY A 121 -26.88 -7.88 -6.26
C GLY A 121 -26.91 -7.00 -5.01
N TYR A 122 -26.16 -7.35 -3.97
CA TYR A 122 -26.13 -6.60 -2.73
C TYR A 122 -24.71 -6.23 -2.32
N VAL A 123 -24.38 -4.97 -2.53
CA VAL A 123 -23.22 -4.32 -1.90
C VAL A 123 -23.77 -3.25 -0.97
N PRO A 124 -23.50 -3.29 0.34
CA PRO A 124 -23.96 -2.26 1.26
C PRO A 124 -23.50 -0.88 0.81
N ARG A 125 -24.36 0.10 0.95
CA ARG A 125 -24.06 1.49 0.56
C ARG A 125 -22.75 1.97 1.23
N GLY A 126 -21.80 2.45 0.42
CA GLY A 126 -20.50 2.89 0.90
C GLY A 126 -19.42 1.80 0.95
N PHE A 127 -19.76 0.54 0.74
CA PHE A 127 -18.79 -0.56 0.74
C PHE A 127 -18.24 -0.91 -0.65
N ALA A 128 -18.86 -0.44 -1.72
CA ALA A 128 -18.39 -0.69 -3.09
C ALA A 128 -16.91 -0.29 -3.28
N MET A 129 -16.48 0.79 -2.65
CA MET A 129 -15.09 1.24 -2.67
C MET A 129 -14.10 0.17 -2.15
N TRP A 130 -14.51 -0.64 -1.19
CA TRP A 130 -13.64 -1.60 -0.51
C TRP A 130 -13.85 -3.05 -0.95
N THR A 131 -14.98 -3.36 -1.55
CA THR A 131 -15.35 -4.74 -1.87
C THR A 131 -15.35 -5.05 -3.36
N LEU A 132 -15.53 -4.04 -4.22
CA LEU A 132 -15.43 -4.20 -5.66
C LEU A 132 -14.04 -3.76 -6.12
N PRO A 133 -13.25 -4.65 -6.73
CA PRO A 133 -11.94 -4.31 -7.25
C PRO A 133 -12.01 -3.21 -8.31
N LYS A 134 -11.16 -2.22 -8.17
CA LYS A 134 -10.97 -1.10 -9.11
C LYS A 134 -9.53 -1.00 -9.59
N GLY A 135 -8.82 -2.12 -9.50
CA GLY A 135 -7.41 -2.23 -9.83
C GLY A 135 -6.50 -1.89 -8.64
N PHE A 136 -5.24 -1.76 -8.94
CA PHE A 136 -4.23 -1.28 -8.02
C PHE A 136 -4.33 0.23 -7.95
N PHE A 137 -4.71 0.78 -6.82
CA PHE A 137 -4.82 2.22 -6.62
C PHE A 137 -3.87 2.74 -5.54
N LEU A 138 -3.64 4.03 -5.56
CA LEU A 138 -2.67 4.69 -4.70
C LEU A 138 -3.33 5.82 -3.92
N ILE A 139 -2.93 5.95 -2.65
CA ILE A 139 -3.33 7.08 -1.80
C ILE A 139 -2.06 7.85 -1.43
N MET A 140 -2.03 9.12 -1.78
CA MET A 140 -0.98 10.05 -1.40
C MET A 140 -1.52 11.01 -0.35
N ARG A 141 -1.00 10.90 0.87
CA ARG A 141 -1.24 11.86 1.94
C ARG A 141 -0.03 12.76 2.10
N HIS A 142 -0.26 14.05 2.31
CA HIS A 142 0.83 15.01 2.42
C HIS A 142 0.50 16.15 3.38
N HIS A 143 1.54 16.75 4.00
CA HIS A 143 1.40 18.02 4.67
C HIS A 143 1.16 19.13 3.66
N ALA A 144 0.43 20.19 4.04
CA ALA A 144 -0.02 21.21 3.10
C ALA A 144 1.13 21.83 2.27
N GLU A 145 2.26 22.09 2.87
CA GLU A 145 3.44 22.67 2.21
C GLU A 145 4.20 21.69 1.30
N TRP A 146 3.77 20.41 1.27
CA TRP A 146 4.37 19.35 0.44
C TRP A 146 3.52 18.99 -0.78
N GLU A 147 2.43 19.69 -1.05
CA GLU A 147 1.49 19.40 -2.14
C GLU A 147 2.19 19.22 -3.50
N ALA A 148 3.02 20.19 -3.90
CA ALA A 148 3.73 20.11 -5.19
C ALA A 148 4.65 18.88 -5.30
N ARG A 149 5.30 18.50 -4.19
CA ARG A 149 6.14 17.30 -4.14
C ARG A 149 5.32 16.02 -4.16
N ALA A 150 4.15 16.02 -3.52
CA ALA A 150 3.21 14.91 -3.55
C ALA A 150 2.70 14.65 -4.98
N GLU A 151 2.31 15.69 -5.68
CA GLU A 151 1.87 15.62 -7.08
C GLU A 151 2.99 15.10 -8.00
N GLN A 152 4.21 15.60 -7.83
CA GLN A 152 5.35 15.10 -8.59
C GLN A 152 5.64 13.64 -8.27
N LEU A 153 5.67 13.26 -6.99
CA LEU A 153 5.96 11.88 -6.57
C LEU A 153 4.95 10.88 -7.16
N ILE A 154 3.65 11.18 -7.05
CA ILE A 154 2.61 10.28 -7.56
C ILE A 154 2.65 10.16 -9.09
N ALA A 155 2.95 11.25 -9.81
CA ALA A 155 3.09 11.24 -11.25
C ALA A 155 4.26 10.33 -11.69
N GLU A 156 5.44 10.49 -11.09
CA GLU A 156 6.63 9.69 -11.42
C GLU A 156 6.44 8.20 -11.02
N VAL A 157 5.80 7.93 -9.88
CA VAL A 157 5.51 6.57 -9.45
C VAL A 157 4.56 5.87 -10.43
N THR A 158 3.45 6.52 -10.77
CA THR A 158 2.46 5.93 -11.68
C THR A 158 2.98 5.78 -13.11
N GLU A 159 3.84 6.70 -13.59
CA GLU A 159 4.53 6.56 -14.88
C GLU A 159 5.39 5.30 -14.91
N ARG A 160 6.17 5.06 -13.87
CA ARG A 160 6.99 3.86 -13.78
C ARG A 160 6.14 2.58 -13.65
N LEU A 161 5.06 2.63 -12.88
CA LEU A 161 4.14 1.49 -12.75
C LEU A 161 3.45 1.14 -14.07
N ALA A 162 3.15 2.12 -14.91
CA ALA A 162 2.58 1.90 -16.25
C ALA A 162 3.52 1.09 -17.17
N ALA A 163 4.83 1.12 -16.90
CA ALA A 163 5.82 0.33 -17.62
C ALA A 163 5.97 -1.12 -17.09
N VAL A 164 5.35 -1.46 -15.96
CA VAL A 164 5.36 -2.83 -15.43
C VAL A 164 4.53 -3.75 -16.32
N PRO A 165 5.10 -4.85 -16.85
CA PRO A 165 4.39 -5.71 -17.80
C PRO A 165 3.03 -6.18 -17.28
N GLY A 166 1.98 -5.94 -18.05
CA GLY A 166 0.61 -6.38 -17.75
C GLY A 166 -0.15 -5.55 -16.71
N LEU A 167 0.51 -4.73 -15.88
CA LEU A 167 -0.15 -4.02 -14.78
C LEU A 167 -1.14 -2.96 -15.27
N LEU A 168 -0.78 -2.18 -16.29
CA LEU A 168 -1.68 -1.18 -16.88
C LEU A 168 -2.91 -1.83 -17.53
N ALA A 169 -2.72 -2.92 -18.26
CA ALA A 169 -3.83 -3.67 -18.86
C ALA A 169 -4.75 -4.27 -17.79
N TYR A 170 -4.18 -4.80 -16.73
CA TYR A 170 -4.93 -5.27 -15.55
C TYR A 170 -5.77 -4.14 -14.94
N ASN A 171 -5.17 -2.99 -14.66
CA ASN A 171 -5.89 -1.85 -14.09
C ASN A 171 -7.03 -1.37 -14.97
N ASN A 172 -6.80 -1.20 -16.28
CA ASN A 172 -7.83 -0.76 -17.22
C ASN A 172 -9.04 -1.72 -17.22
N ALA A 173 -8.79 -3.03 -17.19
CA ALA A 173 -9.84 -4.02 -17.09
C ALA A 173 -10.62 -3.94 -15.78
N GLN A 174 -9.94 -3.74 -14.66
CA GLN A 174 -10.57 -3.61 -13.35
C GLN A 174 -11.41 -2.33 -13.23
N ILE A 175 -10.91 -1.21 -13.72
CA ILE A 175 -11.64 0.07 -13.74
C ILE A 175 -12.90 -0.07 -14.58
N ALA A 176 -12.80 -0.63 -15.79
CA ALA A 176 -13.95 -0.83 -16.66
C ALA A 176 -15.03 -1.72 -16.02
N LEU A 177 -14.62 -2.77 -15.31
CA LEU A 177 -15.56 -3.62 -14.55
C LEU A 177 -16.20 -2.87 -13.38
N TYR A 178 -15.41 -2.10 -12.64
CA TYR A 178 -15.93 -1.30 -11.54
C TYR A 178 -16.98 -0.31 -12.04
N GLU A 179 -16.67 0.45 -13.09
CA GLU A 179 -17.57 1.45 -13.68
C GLU A 179 -18.86 0.84 -14.22
N THR A 180 -18.77 -0.39 -14.78
CA THR A 180 -19.95 -1.13 -15.25
C THR A 180 -20.92 -1.46 -14.11
N HIS A 181 -20.41 -1.81 -12.94
CA HIS A 181 -21.21 -2.35 -11.84
C HIS A 181 -21.46 -1.39 -10.68
N ALA A 182 -20.59 -0.41 -10.48
CA ALA A 182 -20.62 0.50 -9.33
C ALA A 182 -20.64 2.00 -9.71
N GLY A 183 -20.52 2.33 -11.00
CA GLY A 183 -20.41 3.71 -11.48
C GLY A 183 -18.98 4.25 -11.43
N GLU A 184 -18.83 5.57 -11.49
CA GLU A 184 -17.50 6.19 -11.49
C GLU A 184 -16.70 5.85 -10.22
N THR A 185 -15.40 5.67 -10.38
CA THR A 185 -14.49 5.33 -9.27
C THR A 185 -14.37 6.45 -8.23
N GLY A 186 -14.61 7.69 -8.63
CA GLY A 186 -14.41 8.89 -7.79
C GLY A 186 -12.93 9.24 -7.55
N PHE A 187 -12.00 8.48 -8.13
CA PHE A 187 -10.57 8.76 -8.07
C PHE A 187 -10.09 9.54 -9.29
N ARG A 188 -9.01 10.29 -9.10
CA ARG A 188 -8.26 10.87 -10.22
C ARG A 188 -7.42 9.77 -10.88
N ILE A 189 -7.56 9.59 -12.19
CA ILE A 189 -6.75 8.61 -12.94
C ILE A 189 -5.46 9.30 -13.41
N ILE A 190 -4.31 8.80 -12.94
CA ILE A 190 -2.98 9.28 -13.31
C ILE A 190 -2.21 8.12 -13.92
N ASN A 191 -1.79 8.26 -15.17
CA ASN A 191 -1.09 7.22 -15.95
C ASN A 191 -1.78 5.84 -15.92
N GLY A 192 -3.14 5.83 -15.82
CA GLY A 192 -3.95 4.61 -15.76
C GLY A 192 -4.15 4.02 -14.35
N PHE A 193 -3.70 4.72 -13.32
CA PHE A 193 -3.90 4.29 -11.92
C PHE A 193 -4.88 5.22 -11.20
N PRO A 194 -5.88 4.67 -10.49
CA PRO A 194 -6.74 5.45 -9.62
C PRO A 194 -5.90 6.00 -8.45
N CYS A 195 -5.98 7.29 -8.22
CA CYS A 195 -5.21 7.99 -7.19
C CYS A 195 -6.11 8.88 -6.34
N MET A 196 -5.88 8.85 -5.03
CA MET A 196 -6.45 9.79 -4.07
C MET A 196 -5.29 10.63 -3.49
N ILE A 197 -5.35 11.93 -3.61
CA ILE A 197 -4.34 12.85 -3.08
C ILE A 197 -5.04 13.78 -2.10
N SER A 198 -4.52 13.87 -0.88
CA SER A 198 -5.15 14.66 0.17
C SER A 198 -4.15 15.20 1.18
N VAL A 199 -4.47 16.37 1.72
CA VAL A 199 -3.77 16.92 2.90
C VAL A 199 -4.09 16.06 4.12
N ASP A 200 -3.04 15.63 4.83
CA ASP A 200 -3.16 14.89 6.08
C ASP A 200 -1.88 15.10 6.90
N ASP A 201 -1.99 15.81 7.99
CA ASP A 201 -0.88 16.16 8.90
C ASP A 201 -0.78 15.26 10.15
N ARG A 202 -1.57 14.17 10.19
CA ARG A 202 -1.55 13.22 11.32
C ARG A 202 -0.27 12.39 11.38
N HIS A 203 0.45 12.29 10.27
CA HIS A 203 1.70 11.54 10.17
C HIS A 203 2.90 12.48 10.30
N THR A 204 3.96 12.00 10.95
CA THR A 204 5.21 12.75 11.11
C THR A 204 5.94 12.93 9.78
N ALA A 205 5.96 11.90 8.95
CA ALA A 205 6.49 11.99 7.60
C ALA A 205 5.58 12.87 6.74
N PRO A 206 6.09 13.95 6.13
CA PRO A 206 5.27 14.88 5.37
C PRO A 206 4.71 14.31 4.06
N LEU A 207 5.21 13.18 3.61
CA LEU A 207 4.68 12.39 2.49
C LEU A 207 4.43 10.96 2.94
N THR A 208 3.20 10.47 2.72
CA THR A 208 2.84 9.06 2.93
C THR A 208 2.17 8.53 1.67
N LEU A 209 2.83 7.59 1.00
CA LEU A 209 2.29 6.85 -0.13
C LEU A 209 1.75 5.51 0.36
N ILE A 210 0.45 5.30 0.20
CA ILE A 210 -0.23 4.06 0.55
C ILE A 210 -0.62 3.36 -0.76
N THR A 211 -0.37 2.08 -0.84
CA THR A 211 -0.83 1.24 -1.94
C THR A 211 -2.07 0.48 -1.54
N GLU A 212 -2.91 0.15 -2.52
CA GLU A 212 -4.10 -0.68 -2.31
C GLU A 212 -4.22 -1.68 -3.47
N TYR A 213 -3.70 -2.89 -3.27
CA TYR A 213 -3.83 -3.97 -4.26
C TYR A 213 -5.00 -4.89 -3.89
N PRO A 214 -5.83 -5.34 -4.86
CA PRO A 214 -6.96 -6.23 -4.56
C PRO A 214 -6.48 -7.67 -4.32
N ASP A 215 -5.92 -7.97 -3.15
CA ASP A 215 -5.14 -9.17 -2.89
C ASP A 215 -5.74 -10.17 -1.88
N GLU A 216 -6.81 -9.83 -1.19
CA GLU A 216 -7.28 -10.68 -0.09
C GLU A 216 -7.81 -12.07 -0.50
N THR A 217 -8.13 -12.30 -1.74
CA THR A 217 -8.66 -13.60 -2.20
C THR A 217 -8.07 -14.05 -3.52
N ILE A 218 -6.88 -13.57 -3.87
CA ILE A 218 -6.18 -13.93 -5.09
C ILE A 218 -5.09 -14.95 -4.83
N TYR A 219 -4.80 -15.76 -5.85
CA TYR A 219 -3.80 -16.84 -5.81
C TYR A 219 -3.06 -16.95 -7.14
N GLY A 220 -1.98 -17.74 -7.15
CA GLY A 220 -1.23 -18.05 -8.35
C GLY A 220 -0.59 -16.83 -8.99
N ASP A 221 -0.66 -16.73 -10.32
CA ASP A 221 0.03 -15.68 -11.09
C ASP A 221 -0.45 -14.28 -10.74
N ALA A 222 -1.74 -14.10 -10.45
CA ALA A 222 -2.28 -12.80 -10.02
C ALA A 222 -1.67 -12.34 -8.69
N PHE A 223 -1.45 -13.26 -7.75
CA PHE A 223 -0.80 -13.00 -6.48
C PHE A 223 0.69 -12.64 -6.68
N ILE A 224 1.38 -13.35 -7.56
CA ILE A 224 2.79 -13.06 -7.92
C ILE A 224 2.90 -11.69 -8.61
N ALA A 225 1.97 -11.35 -9.50
CA ALA A 225 1.92 -10.02 -10.12
C ALA A 225 1.70 -8.90 -9.08
N GLY A 226 0.88 -9.15 -8.06
CA GLY A 226 0.72 -8.24 -6.93
C GLY A 226 2.01 -7.97 -6.18
N HIS A 227 2.81 -9.01 -5.91
CA HIS A 227 4.14 -8.83 -5.30
C HIS A 227 5.04 -7.92 -6.12
N GLU A 228 5.03 -8.08 -7.45
CA GLU A 228 5.85 -7.27 -8.34
C GLU A 228 5.36 -5.82 -8.38
N ALA A 229 4.05 -5.59 -8.47
CA ALA A 229 3.47 -4.26 -8.42
C ALA A 229 3.84 -3.52 -7.11
N GLN A 230 3.72 -4.19 -5.98
CA GLN A 230 4.09 -3.64 -4.66
C GLN A 230 5.59 -3.30 -4.58
N LYS A 231 6.45 -4.23 -5.00
CA LYS A 231 7.90 -4.01 -5.05
C LYS A 231 8.26 -2.82 -5.94
N GLU A 232 7.73 -2.77 -7.17
CA GLU A 232 8.03 -1.70 -8.11
C GLU A 232 7.52 -0.34 -7.62
N THR A 233 6.43 -0.30 -6.87
CA THR A 233 5.96 0.94 -6.22
C THR A 233 6.99 1.48 -5.23
N VAL A 234 7.55 0.62 -4.38
CA VAL A 234 8.60 1.03 -3.43
C VAL A 234 9.82 1.57 -4.15
N LEU A 235 10.29 0.85 -5.19
CA LEU A 235 11.47 1.26 -5.95
C LEU A 235 11.24 2.57 -6.70
N ALA A 236 10.06 2.73 -7.31
CA ALA A 236 9.67 3.96 -8.01
C ALA A 236 9.60 5.15 -7.04
N ALA A 237 8.94 4.95 -5.89
CA ALA A 237 8.80 5.98 -4.87
C ALA A 237 10.16 6.38 -4.28
N TYR A 238 11.02 5.41 -4.01
CA TYR A 238 12.38 5.66 -3.54
C TYR A 238 13.16 6.52 -4.54
N ASP A 239 13.20 6.11 -5.80
CA ASP A 239 13.98 6.79 -6.85
C ASP A 239 13.42 8.20 -7.15
N ALA A 240 12.09 8.35 -7.21
CA ALA A 240 11.45 9.65 -7.40
C ALA A 240 11.74 10.60 -6.22
N PHE A 241 11.66 10.08 -4.99
CA PHE A 241 11.94 10.88 -3.80
C PHE A 241 13.38 11.37 -3.75
N GLN A 242 14.38 10.54 -4.17
CA GLN A 242 15.76 11.01 -4.25
C GLN A 242 15.90 12.18 -5.23
N ARG A 243 15.24 12.13 -6.38
CA ARG A 243 15.25 13.25 -7.35
C ARG A 243 14.61 14.52 -6.78
N ILE A 244 13.45 14.38 -6.13
CA ILE A 244 12.75 15.51 -5.49
C ILE A 244 13.62 16.17 -4.43
N MET A 245 14.32 15.39 -3.62
CA MET A 245 15.17 15.90 -2.54
C MET A 245 16.51 16.47 -3.02
N ALA A 246 16.98 16.08 -4.20
CA ALA A 246 18.22 16.63 -4.79
C ALA A 246 18.03 18.05 -5.35
N VAL A 247 16.80 18.47 -5.62
CA VAL A 247 16.47 19.80 -6.20
C VAL A 247 15.99 20.77 -5.11
N ALA A 248 15.79 20.30 -3.90
CA ALA A 248 15.31 21.08 -2.75
C ALA A 248 16.47 21.60 -1.91
#